data_a8d63e7bf4bfc1218a335618b003276f
#
_entry.id   a8d63e7bf4bfc1218a335618b003276f
#
_cell.length_a   1.000
_cell.length_b   1.000
_cell.length_c   1.000
_cell.angle_alpha   90.00
_cell.angle_beta   90.00
_cell.angle_gamma   90.00
#
_symmetry.space_group_name_H-M   'P 1'
#
loop_
_entity.id
_entity.type
_entity.pdbx_description
1 polymer ?
#
loop_
_entity_poly.entity_id
_entity_poly.type
_entity_poly.pdbx_seq_one_letter_code
_entity_poly.pdbx_strand_id
1 'polypeptide(L)'
;MKKTIYLLFAIFFLDACNFKDPSIAESENIFKIYEKNCETVLAYENAFCQENIDYEKFYSEKAIIKGTMLGDKDSMFVADRKIAHQELWKKYDFSMSPLDPLPGVNPETKKMDGSVRMYFDITITLTENGNSVTMPMYNSFDFDDEGKILYLQYYGDFTSAFLSLEE
;
A
#
# COMPACT_ATOMS: atom_id res chain seq x y z
N MET A 1 -64.51 -10.45 2.88
CA MET A 1 -63.38 -11.21 2.28
C MET A 1 -62.41 -10.39 1.42
N LYS A 2 -62.75 -9.26 0.83
CA LYS A 2 -61.81 -8.47 -0.02
C LYS A 2 -60.76 -7.65 0.74
N LYS A 3 -60.98 -7.28 2.02
CA LYS A 3 -60.02 -6.48 2.80
C LYS A 3 -58.81 -7.28 3.34
N THR A 4 -58.96 -8.59 3.52
CA THR A 4 -57.86 -9.45 4.06
C THR A 4 -56.81 -9.78 3.01
N ILE A 5 -57.14 -9.75 1.75
CA ILE A 5 -56.20 -10.03 0.64
C ILE A 5 -55.18 -8.88 0.46
N TYR A 6 -55.62 -7.63 0.68
CA TYR A 6 -54.71 -6.47 0.58
C TYR A 6 -53.67 -6.41 1.71
N LEU A 7 -54.00 -6.94 2.88
CA LEU A 7 -53.07 -6.96 4.02
C LEU A 7 -51.93 -8.01 3.80
N LEU A 8 -52.28 -9.14 3.20
CA LEU A 8 -51.28 -10.16 2.86
C LEU A 8 -50.29 -9.74 1.73
N PHE A 9 -50.78 -8.91 0.81
CA PHE A 9 -49.89 -8.38 -0.27
C PHE A 9 -48.92 -7.30 0.22
N ALA A 10 -49.31 -6.50 1.26
CA ALA A 10 -48.44 -5.48 1.85
C ALA A 10 -47.27 -6.06 2.66
N ILE A 11 -47.45 -7.27 3.25
CA ILE A 11 -46.37 -7.93 4.03
C ILE A 11 -45.29 -8.51 3.09
N PHE A 12 -45.65 -8.95 1.89
CA PHE A 12 -44.65 -9.46 0.92
C PHE A 12 -43.74 -8.40 0.32
N PHE A 13 -44.12 -7.12 0.35
CA PHE A 13 -43.28 -6.03 -0.14
C PHE A 13 -42.28 -5.51 0.90
N LEU A 14 -42.41 -5.86 2.18
CA LEU A 14 -41.47 -5.41 3.21
C LEU A 14 -40.21 -6.28 3.31
N ASP A 15 -40.27 -7.54 2.87
CA ASP A 15 -39.10 -8.43 2.85
C ASP A 15 -38.17 -8.21 1.64
N ALA A 16 -38.64 -7.52 0.59
CA ALA A 16 -37.85 -7.27 -0.61
C ALA A 16 -36.75 -6.19 -0.41
N CYS A 17 -36.79 -5.42 0.68
CA CYS A 17 -35.82 -4.34 0.91
C CYS A 17 -34.55 -4.79 1.62
N ASN A 18 -34.43 -6.06 2.06
CA ASN A 18 -33.26 -6.55 2.77
C ASN A 18 -32.34 -7.48 1.95
N PHE A 19 -32.62 -7.67 0.68
CA PHE A 19 -31.73 -8.43 -0.19
C PHE A 19 -30.59 -7.52 -0.63
N LYS A 20 -29.48 -7.47 0.16
CA LYS A 20 -28.23 -6.90 -0.34
C LYS A 20 -27.76 -7.77 -1.49
N ASP A 21 -27.62 -7.17 -2.66
CA ASP A 21 -27.04 -7.82 -3.82
C ASP A 21 -25.64 -8.38 -3.41
N PRO A 22 -25.37 -9.68 -3.62
CA PRO A 22 -24.07 -10.27 -3.27
C PRO A 22 -22.88 -9.52 -3.85
N SER A 23 -23.01 -8.89 -5.01
CA SER A 23 -21.98 -8.07 -5.63
C SER A 23 -21.67 -6.79 -4.86
N ILE A 24 -22.69 -6.20 -4.22
CA ILE A 24 -22.52 -5.02 -3.35
C ILE A 24 -21.82 -5.43 -2.05
N ALA A 25 -22.19 -6.56 -1.46
CA ALA A 25 -21.57 -7.05 -0.24
C ALA A 25 -20.08 -7.42 -0.47
N GLU A 26 -19.75 -8.02 -1.61
CA GLU A 26 -18.37 -8.31 -2.02
C GLU A 26 -17.56 -7.01 -2.19
N SER A 27 -18.14 -6.02 -2.86
CA SER A 27 -17.52 -4.72 -3.09
C SER A 27 -17.26 -3.96 -1.78
N GLU A 28 -18.22 -3.97 -0.85
CA GLU A 28 -18.07 -3.38 0.48
C GLU A 28 -16.96 -4.08 1.29
N ASN A 29 -16.83 -5.41 1.16
CA ASN A 29 -15.81 -6.16 1.87
C ASN A 29 -14.40 -5.85 1.35
N ILE A 30 -14.21 -5.81 0.03
CA ILE A 30 -12.91 -5.52 -0.56
C ILE A 30 -12.47 -4.08 -0.26
N PHE A 31 -13.41 -3.15 -0.19
CA PHE A 31 -13.12 -1.77 0.20
C PHE A 31 -12.60 -1.67 1.64
N LYS A 32 -13.18 -2.42 2.59
CA LYS A 32 -12.68 -2.48 3.98
C LYS A 32 -11.28 -3.09 4.06
N ILE A 33 -10.99 -4.11 3.24
CA ILE A 33 -9.65 -4.68 3.13
C ILE A 33 -8.67 -3.62 2.65
N TYR A 34 -9.03 -2.88 1.59
CA TYR A 34 -8.22 -1.78 1.08
C TYR A 34 -7.97 -0.70 2.14
N GLU A 35 -9.00 -0.25 2.89
CA GLU A 35 -8.84 0.75 3.96
C GLU A 35 -7.84 0.28 5.02
N LYS A 36 -7.96 -0.98 5.49
CA LYS A 36 -7.02 -1.59 6.44
C LYS A 36 -5.60 -1.65 5.87
N ASN A 37 -5.45 -2.01 4.60
CA ASN A 37 -4.16 -2.07 3.94
C ASN A 37 -3.54 -0.68 3.74
N CYS A 38 -4.35 0.37 3.53
CA CYS A 38 -3.88 1.76 3.55
C CYS A 38 -3.27 2.13 4.91
N GLU A 39 -3.92 1.76 6.03
CA GLU A 39 -3.37 1.99 7.37
C GLU A 39 -2.00 1.30 7.53
N THR A 40 -1.87 0.06 7.03
CA THR A 40 -0.59 -0.68 7.05
C THR A 40 0.49 0.05 6.26
N VAL A 41 0.19 0.53 5.05
CA VAL A 41 1.14 1.27 4.19
C VAL A 41 1.57 2.57 4.85
N LEU A 42 0.61 3.38 5.32
CA LEU A 42 0.91 4.67 5.96
C LEU A 42 1.78 4.48 7.21
N ALA A 43 1.49 3.45 8.01
CA ALA A 43 2.29 3.12 9.18
C ALA A 43 3.71 2.63 8.81
N TYR A 44 3.84 1.83 7.75
CA TYR A 44 5.13 1.36 7.23
C TYR A 44 6.00 2.51 6.72
N GLU A 45 5.46 3.38 5.88
CA GLU A 45 6.20 4.51 5.31
C GLU A 45 6.63 5.52 6.40
N ASN A 46 5.75 5.74 7.39
CA ASN A 46 6.10 6.55 8.55
C ASN A 46 7.24 5.91 9.37
N ALA A 47 7.18 4.59 9.59
CA ALA A 47 8.24 3.86 10.30
C ALA A 47 9.56 3.87 9.53
N PHE A 48 9.53 3.88 8.19
CA PHE A 48 10.72 4.05 7.35
C PHE A 48 11.37 5.42 7.58
N CYS A 49 10.60 6.51 7.54
CA CYS A 49 11.10 7.85 7.79
C CYS A 49 11.59 8.04 9.24
N GLN A 50 11.09 7.25 10.19
CA GLN A 50 11.52 7.25 11.59
C GLN A 50 12.66 6.25 11.85
N GLU A 51 13.17 5.56 10.85
CA GLU A 51 14.24 4.54 10.95
C GLU A 51 13.91 3.39 11.93
N ASN A 52 12.63 3.12 12.13
CA ASN A 52 12.13 2.19 13.14
C ASN A 52 11.07 1.23 12.58
N ILE A 53 11.45 0.41 11.59
CA ILE A 53 10.56 -0.58 10.98
C ILE A 53 10.57 -1.88 11.80
N ASP A 54 9.39 -2.29 12.24
CA ASP A 54 9.11 -3.66 12.69
C ASP A 54 8.79 -4.53 11.46
N TYR A 55 9.80 -5.16 10.89
CA TYR A 55 9.67 -5.94 9.65
C TYR A 55 8.73 -7.13 9.80
N GLU A 56 8.68 -7.79 10.96
CA GLU A 56 7.80 -8.93 11.20
C GLU A 56 6.32 -8.52 11.29
N LYS A 57 6.08 -7.30 11.75
CA LYS A 57 4.74 -6.71 11.78
C LYS A 57 4.23 -6.37 10.39
N PHE A 58 5.08 -5.77 9.55
CA PHE A 58 4.64 -5.21 8.27
C PHE A 58 4.72 -6.21 7.12
N TYR A 59 5.69 -7.11 7.10
CA TYR A 59 5.93 -8.00 5.98
C TYR A 59 5.49 -9.43 6.25
N SER A 60 4.95 -10.07 5.21
CA SER A 60 4.81 -11.52 5.14
C SER A 60 6.20 -12.18 5.10
N GLU A 61 6.35 -13.37 5.68
CA GLU A 61 7.59 -14.15 5.58
C GLU A 61 8.00 -14.48 4.13
N LYS A 62 7.02 -14.50 3.22
CA LYS A 62 7.20 -14.77 1.80
C LYS A 62 7.30 -13.51 0.95
N ALA A 63 7.40 -12.33 1.59
CA ALA A 63 7.38 -11.06 0.89
C ALA A 63 8.53 -10.95 -0.12
N ILE A 64 8.20 -10.39 -1.28
CA ILE A 64 9.13 -10.07 -2.35
C ILE A 64 9.13 -8.56 -2.55
N ILE A 65 10.33 -7.98 -2.56
CA ILE A 65 10.54 -6.56 -2.77
C ILE A 65 11.30 -6.36 -4.08
N LYS A 66 10.84 -5.44 -4.92
CA LYS A 66 11.52 -5.03 -6.16
C LYS A 66 11.85 -3.56 -6.14
N GLY A 67 13.10 -3.25 -6.41
CA GLY A 67 13.54 -1.90 -6.76
C GLY A 67 13.58 -1.70 -8.28
N THR A 68 13.92 -0.51 -8.69
CA THR A 68 14.06 -0.12 -10.10
C THR A 68 15.38 0.60 -10.39
N MET A 69 16.32 0.58 -9.45
CA MET A 69 17.66 1.12 -9.67
C MET A 69 18.42 0.27 -10.68
N LEU A 70 19.26 0.91 -11.48
CA LEU A 70 20.14 0.20 -12.39
C LEU A 70 21.08 -0.72 -11.59
N GLY A 71 21.03 -2.02 -11.89
CA GLY A 71 21.80 -3.04 -11.17
C GLY A 71 21.10 -3.68 -9.97
N ASP A 72 19.88 -3.28 -9.65
CA ASP A 72 19.07 -3.97 -8.64
C ASP A 72 18.89 -5.45 -9.01
N LYS A 73 18.83 -6.30 -7.99
CA LYS A 73 18.42 -7.69 -8.17
C LYS A 73 16.96 -7.76 -8.62
N ASP A 74 16.62 -8.80 -9.39
CA ASP A 74 15.23 -9.04 -9.83
C ASP A 74 14.24 -9.12 -8.68
N SER A 75 14.70 -9.53 -7.50
CA SER A 75 13.90 -9.55 -6.27
C SER A 75 14.84 -9.53 -5.04
N MET A 76 14.30 -8.99 -3.96
CA MET A 76 14.93 -8.88 -2.66
C MET A 76 13.98 -9.48 -1.61
N PHE A 77 14.51 -10.17 -0.62
CA PHE A 77 13.75 -10.64 0.53
C PHE A 77 13.81 -9.63 1.69
N VAL A 78 12.92 -9.80 2.67
CA VAL A 78 12.81 -8.90 3.82
C VAL A 78 14.14 -8.72 4.57
N ALA A 79 14.93 -9.78 4.72
CA ALA A 79 16.24 -9.72 5.37
C ALA A 79 17.23 -8.80 4.60
N ASP A 80 17.27 -8.91 3.27
CA ASP A 80 18.09 -8.03 2.43
C ASP A 80 17.60 -6.58 2.51
N ARG A 81 16.27 -6.37 2.51
CA ARG A 81 15.66 -5.04 2.64
C ARG A 81 16.04 -4.38 3.96
N LYS A 82 16.01 -5.14 5.06
CA LYS A 82 16.42 -4.64 6.38
C LYS A 82 17.87 -4.16 6.37
N ILE A 83 18.78 -4.93 5.80
CA ILE A 83 20.19 -4.54 5.67
C ILE A 83 20.33 -3.28 4.82
N ALA A 84 19.65 -3.22 3.67
CA ALA A 84 19.69 -2.06 2.79
C ALA A 84 19.18 -0.79 3.49
N HIS A 85 18.08 -0.86 4.23
CA HIS A 85 17.58 0.27 5.01
C HIS A 85 18.58 0.74 6.07
N GLN A 86 19.19 -0.19 6.81
CA GLN A 86 20.19 0.14 7.83
C GLN A 86 21.44 0.83 7.24
N GLU A 87 21.84 0.47 6.01
CA GLU A 87 22.96 1.15 5.33
C GLU A 87 22.54 2.54 4.81
N LEU A 88 21.32 2.69 4.31
CA LEU A 88 20.80 3.99 3.88
C LEU A 88 20.69 4.98 5.04
N TRP A 89 20.11 4.58 6.17
CA TRP A 89 19.92 5.41 7.36
C TRP A 89 21.22 5.86 8.04
N LYS A 90 22.36 5.23 7.74
CA LYS A 90 23.66 5.73 8.21
C LYS A 90 24.11 7.01 7.51
N LYS A 91 23.57 7.29 6.33
CA LYS A 91 24.01 8.38 5.47
C LYS A 91 22.91 9.40 5.19
N TYR A 92 21.66 8.98 5.20
CA TYR A 92 20.56 9.79 4.70
C TYR A 92 19.37 9.76 5.65
N ASP A 93 18.78 10.93 5.87
CA ASP A 93 17.45 11.09 6.44
C ASP A 93 16.42 11.13 5.31
N PHE A 94 15.22 10.64 5.60
CA PHE A 94 14.13 10.58 4.62
C PHE A 94 12.88 11.29 5.17
N SER A 95 12.23 12.04 4.30
CA SER A 95 10.89 12.57 4.55
C SER A 95 10.02 12.42 3.30
N MET A 96 8.72 12.36 3.49
CA MET A 96 7.77 12.18 2.40
C MET A 96 6.72 13.29 2.42
N SER A 97 6.24 13.69 1.22
CA SER A 97 5.04 14.53 1.11
C SER A 97 3.83 13.79 1.69
N PRO A 98 2.69 14.46 1.91
CA PRO A 98 1.47 13.76 2.30
C PRO A 98 1.18 12.59 1.36
N LEU A 99 0.97 11.41 1.95
CA LEU A 99 0.72 10.17 1.24
C LEU A 99 -0.77 10.06 0.93
N ASP A 100 -1.12 9.77 -0.32
CA ASP A 100 -2.50 9.59 -0.78
C ASP A 100 -2.65 8.20 -1.43
N PRO A 101 -3.02 7.17 -0.65
CA PRO A 101 -3.19 5.82 -1.15
C PRO A 101 -4.36 5.71 -2.13
N LEU A 102 -4.13 5.01 -3.24
CA LEU A 102 -5.10 4.70 -4.27
C LEU A 102 -5.36 3.19 -4.32
N PRO A 103 -6.59 2.75 -4.65
CA PRO A 103 -6.87 1.33 -4.78
C PRO A 103 -6.20 0.75 -6.03
N GLY A 104 -5.59 -0.43 -5.84
CA GLY A 104 -5.17 -1.24 -6.96
C GLY A 104 -6.30 -2.10 -7.52
N VAL A 105 -6.03 -2.74 -8.64
CA VAL A 105 -6.98 -3.61 -9.32
C VAL A 105 -6.30 -4.90 -9.77
N ASN A 106 -7.03 -5.99 -9.69
CA ASN A 106 -6.62 -7.26 -10.27
C ASN A 106 -6.47 -7.12 -11.79
N PRO A 107 -5.32 -7.51 -12.38
CA PRO A 107 -5.06 -7.31 -13.81
C PRO A 107 -5.97 -8.11 -14.74
N GLU A 108 -6.55 -9.21 -14.26
CA GLU A 108 -7.44 -10.07 -15.06
C GLU A 108 -8.89 -9.57 -14.98
N THR A 109 -9.40 -9.35 -13.77
CA THR A 109 -10.82 -9.00 -13.54
C THR A 109 -11.10 -7.52 -13.69
N LYS A 110 -10.06 -6.67 -13.60
CA LYS A 110 -10.15 -5.20 -13.58
C LYS A 110 -10.97 -4.65 -12.41
N LYS A 111 -11.19 -5.47 -11.39
CA LYS A 111 -11.87 -5.09 -10.15
C LYS A 111 -10.85 -4.76 -9.07
N MET A 112 -11.24 -3.90 -8.12
CA MET A 112 -10.45 -3.65 -6.91
C MET A 112 -10.15 -4.97 -6.18
N ASP A 113 -8.93 -5.11 -5.67
CA ASP A 113 -8.44 -6.36 -5.06
C ASP A 113 -7.82 -6.15 -3.67
N GLY A 114 -7.98 -4.95 -3.09
CA GLY A 114 -7.43 -4.60 -1.79
C GLY A 114 -5.95 -4.17 -1.82
N SER A 115 -5.29 -4.27 -2.96
CA SER A 115 -3.92 -3.76 -3.11
C SER A 115 -3.89 -2.22 -3.06
N VAL A 116 -2.72 -1.66 -2.71
CA VAL A 116 -2.54 -0.21 -2.55
C VAL A 116 -1.50 0.29 -3.54
N ARG A 117 -1.78 1.42 -4.15
CA ARG A 117 -0.89 2.17 -5.05
C ARG A 117 -0.72 3.57 -4.50
N MET A 118 0.46 4.16 -4.65
CA MET A 118 0.73 5.44 -4.02
C MET A 118 1.70 6.27 -4.85
N TYR A 119 1.34 7.54 -5.06
CA TYR A 119 2.23 8.55 -5.63
C TYR A 119 2.55 9.57 -4.55
N PHE A 120 3.82 9.92 -4.42
CA PHE A 120 4.29 10.89 -3.44
C PHE A 120 5.65 11.44 -3.85
N ASP A 121 6.11 12.47 -3.17
CA ASP A 121 7.49 12.94 -3.28
C ASP A 121 8.28 12.47 -2.06
N ILE A 122 9.48 11.95 -2.28
CA ILE A 122 10.45 11.65 -1.22
C ILE A 122 11.55 12.70 -1.25
N THR A 123 11.89 13.22 -0.08
CA THR A 123 13.07 14.06 0.12
C THR A 123 14.13 13.24 0.83
N ILE A 124 15.30 13.19 0.23
CA ILE A 124 16.50 12.52 0.75
C ILE A 124 17.49 13.60 1.18
N THR A 125 17.93 13.55 2.42
CA THR A 125 18.89 14.51 2.98
C THR A 125 20.17 13.78 3.38
N LEU A 126 21.31 14.20 2.84
CA LEU A 126 22.62 13.69 3.26
C LEU A 126 22.95 14.24 4.64
N THR A 127 23.08 13.37 5.66
CA THR A 127 23.26 13.75 7.06
C THR A 127 24.57 14.48 7.32
N GLU A 128 25.60 14.22 6.52
CA GLU A 128 26.94 14.81 6.68
C GLU A 128 26.94 16.33 6.44
N ASN A 129 26.20 16.84 5.47
CA ASN A 129 26.26 18.25 5.05
C ASN A 129 24.89 18.93 4.94
N GLY A 130 23.79 18.20 5.09
CA GLY A 130 22.43 18.72 5.01
C GLY A 130 21.93 18.96 3.56
N ASN A 131 22.70 18.61 2.53
CA ASN A 131 22.24 18.67 1.15
C ASN A 131 21.03 17.75 0.97
N SER A 132 20.02 18.19 0.23
CA SER A 132 18.81 17.42 0.01
C SER A 132 18.33 17.47 -1.44
N VAL A 133 17.68 16.40 -1.86
CA VAL A 133 17.02 16.27 -3.16
C VAL A 133 15.62 15.72 -2.94
N THR A 134 14.66 16.25 -3.70
CA THR A 134 13.28 15.74 -3.71
C THR A 134 12.97 15.16 -5.08
N MET A 135 12.37 13.97 -5.10
CA MET A 135 11.99 13.30 -6.35
C MET A 135 10.61 12.63 -6.22
N PRO A 136 9.86 12.49 -7.34
CA PRO A 136 8.60 11.75 -7.36
C PRO A 136 8.83 10.25 -7.22
N MET A 137 7.91 9.61 -6.51
CA MET A 137 7.90 8.18 -6.26
C MET A 137 6.55 7.56 -6.63
N TYR A 138 6.59 6.29 -7.00
CA TYR A 138 5.42 5.43 -7.07
C TYR A 138 5.71 4.11 -6.36
N ASN A 139 4.84 3.74 -5.42
CA ASN A 139 4.90 2.46 -4.73
C ASN A 139 3.65 1.63 -5.01
N SER A 140 3.86 0.32 -5.14
CA SER A 140 2.82 -0.69 -5.36
C SER A 140 2.93 -1.76 -4.28
N PHE A 141 1.85 -1.97 -3.53
CA PHE A 141 1.77 -2.93 -2.43
C PHE A 141 0.66 -3.94 -2.70
N ASP A 142 1.00 -5.23 -2.61
CA ASP A 142 0.03 -6.32 -2.54
C ASP A 142 0.19 -7.00 -1.17
N PHE A 143 -0.90 -7.59 -0.66
CA PHE A 143 -0.98 -8.09 0.71
C PHE A 143 -1.37 -9.56 0.75
N ASP A 144 -1.00 -10.23 1.83
CA ASP A 144 -1.51 -11.55 2.17
C ASP A 144 -2.86 -11.46 2.93
N ASP A 145 -3.43 -12.62 3.25
CA ASP A 145 -4.73 -12.71 3.93
C ASP A 145 -4.71 -12.14 5.36
N GLU A 146 -3.53 -11.95 5.95
CA GLU A 146 -3.35 -11.32 7.26
C GLU A 146 -3.24 -9.79 7.16
N GLY A 147 -3.13 -9.24 5.95
CA GLY A 147 -2.92 -7.82 5.67
C GLY A 147 -1.46 -7.39 5.84
N LYS A 148 -0.52 -8.32 5.74
CA LYS A 148 0.91 -8.05 5.68
C LYS A 148 1.36 -7.85 4.23
N ILE A 149 2.34 -7.02 4.00
CA ILE A 149 2.93 -6.76 2.68
C ILE A 149 3.54 -8.06 2.13
N LEU A 150 2.96 -8.58 1.07
CA LEU A 150 3.42 -9.76 0.35
C LEU A 150 4.29 -9.41 -0.85
N TYR A 151 4.00 -8.29 -1.49
CA TYR A 151 4.77 -7.75 -2.60
C TYR A 151 4.87 -6.23 -2.49
N LEU A 152 6.07 -5.71 -2.63
CA LEU A 152 6.35 -4.28 -2.75
C LEU A 152 7.20 -4.04 -3.99
N GLN A 153 6.75 -3.13 -4.84
CA GLN A 153 7.59 -2.57 -5.89
C GLN A 153 7.58 -1.05 -5.80
N TYR A 154 8.77 -0.45 -5.84
CA TYR A 154 8.96 0.99 -5.79
C TYR A 154 9.68 1.48 -7.04
N TYR A 155 9.26 2.65 -7.51
CA TYR A 155 9.79 3.32 -8.69
C TYR A 155 10.23 4.72 -8.30
N GLY A 156 11.48 5.05 -8.64
CA GLY A 156 12.07 6.36 -8.44
C GLY A 156 13.49 6.37 -8.99
N ASP A 157 13.99 7.53 -9.36
CA ASP A 157 15.36 7.69 -9.89
C ASP A 157 16.38 7.87 -8.74
N PHE A 158 16.45 6.86 -7.87
CA PHE A 158 17.40 6.86 -6.75
C PHE A 158 18.85 7.00 -7.19
N THR A 159 19.21 6.47 -8.36
CA THR A 159 20.57 6.58 -8.88
C THR A 159 20.95 8.04 -9.08
N SER A 160 20.14 8.81 -9.81
CA SER A 160 20.39 10.24 -10.01
C SER A 160 20.28 11.03 -8.71
N ALA A 161 19.34 10.68 -7.83
CA ALA A 161 19.17 11.35 -6.56
C ALA A 161 20.42 11.24 -5.67
N PHE A 162 20.93 10.02 -5.47
CA PHE A 162 22.15 9.83 -4.66
C PHE A 162 23.38 10.47 -5.28
N LEU A 163 23.56 10.39 -6.59
CA LEU A 163 24.67 11.06 -7.28
C LEU A 163 24.63 12.58 -7.09
N SER A 164 23.46 13.20 -7.17
CA SER A 164 23.32 14.65 -6.97
C SER A 164 23.60 15.13 -5.55
N LEU A 165 23.57 14.24 -4.56
CA LEU A 165 23.89 14.57 -3.17
C LEU A 165 25.39 14.48 -2.86
N GLU A 166 26.15 13.78 -3.71
CA GLU A 166 27.61 13.60 -3.58
C GLU A 166 28.42 14.68 -4.32
N GLU A 167 27.75 15.52 -5.14
CA GLU A 167 28.34 16.68 -5.83
C GLU A 167 28.39 17.92 -4.90
#